data_c1ab30f7a2331fa365eefff25247acd1
#
_entry.id   c1ab30f7a2331fa365eefff25247acd1
#
_cell.length_a   1.000
_cell.length_b   1.000
_cell.length_c   1.000
_cell.angle_alpha   90.00
_cell.angle_beta   90.00
_cell.angle_gamma   90.00
#
_symmetry.space_group_name_H-M   'P 1'
#
loop_
_entity.id
_entity.type
_entity.pdbx_description
1 polymer ?
#
loop_
_entity_poly.entity_id
_entity_poly.type
_entity_poly.pdbx_seq_one_letter_code
_entity_poly.pdbx_strand_id
1 'polypeptide(L)'
;MKLTLKNIGKIGDASVEINGITVIAGENNTGKSTVGRALFAVFNSFFNIQKQIQNERAEIIEDTLDRMYINTSRRTFRFIANTNVVAETIASNPEKYRSMNSSMLKDKIFELLEQNSGENVQLAGEKEVEEPIAHLSEILNISDSTFLESVLEKKLSAEFNDQVCNIFSEDSGEIQLWIKNDCINVNIDDEG
;
A
#
# COMPACT_ATOMS: atom_id res chain seq x y z
N MET A 1 -11.60 20.66 12.61
CA MET A 1 -10.73 20.05 11.59
C MET A 1 -10.49 21.08 10.50
N LYS A 2 -9.28 21.14 9.95
CA LYS A 2 -8.95 22.09 8.86
C LYS A 2 -8.19 21.34 7.77
N LEU A 3 -8.62 21.54 6.53
CA LEU A 3 -7.93 21.03 5.34
C LEU A 3 -7.31 22.21 4.59
N THR A 4 -6.04 22.08 4.24
CA THR A 4 -5.34 23.02 3.36
C THR A 4 -4.83 22.25 2.15
N LEU A 5 -5.03 22.81 0.97
CA LEU A 5 -4.60 22.26 -0.32
C LEU A 5 -3.75 23.29 -1.05
N LYS A 6 -2.62 22.87 -1.60
CA LYS A 6 -1.80 23.64 -2.53
C LYS A 6 -1.49 22.80 -3.76
N ASN A 7 -1.66 23.36 -4.92
CA ASN A 7 -1.40 22.74 -6.22
C ASN A 7 -2.04 21.36 -6.41
N ILE A 8 -3.29 21.18 -5.95
CA ILE A 8 -4.03 19.91 -6.06
C ILE A 8 -5.15 20.05 -7.11
N GLY A 9 -5.09 19.22 -8.14
CA GLY A 9 -6.06 19.20 -9.23
C GLY A 9 -6.21 20.57 -9.88
N LYS A 10 -7.35 21.27 -9.65
CA LYS A 10 -7.60 22.63 -10.16
C LYS A 10 -7.41 23.71 -9.10
N ILE A 11 -6.95 23.36 -7.93
CA ILE A 11 -6.78 24.28 -6.80
C ILE A 11 -5.32 24.71 -6.74
N GLY A 12 -5.04 26.00 -6.87
CA GLY A 12 -3.74 26.58 -6.56
C GLY A 12 -3.50 26.64 -5.05
N ASP A 13 -4.44 27.26 -4.32
CA ASP A 13 -4.41 27.34 -2.84
C ASP A 13 -5.84 27.37 -2.30
N ALA A 14 -6.11 26.56 -1.29
CA ALA A 14 -7.41 26.58 -0.58
C ALA A 14 -7.25 26.15 0.86
N SER A 15 -8.05 26.74 1.73
CA SER A 15 -8.16 26.35 3.14
C SER A 15 -9.63 26.24 3.53
N VAL A 16 -10.00 25.10 4.10
CA VAL A 16 -11.40 24.79 4.50
C VAL A 16 -11.43 24.37 5.95
N GLU A 17 -12.17 25.09 6.77
CA GLU A 17 -12.47 24.68 8.15
C GLU A 17 -13.73 23.83 8.17
N ILE A 18 -13.68 22.71 8.86
CA ILE A 18 -14.76 21.73 8.96
C ILE A 18 -15.21 21.65 10.42
N ASN A 19 -16.32 22.33 10.70
CA ASN A 19 -16.98 22.36 12.00
C ASN A 19 -18.47 22.01 11.84
N GLY A 20 -18.81 20.74 12.13
CA GLY A 20 -20.17 20.26 11.88
C GLY A 20 -20.46 20.12 10.38
N ILE A 21 -21.46 20.80 9.87
CA ILE A 21 -21.85 20.80 8.46
C ILE A 21 -21.12 21.95 7.75
N THR A 22 -20.30 21.60 6.75
CA THR A 22 -19.62 22.56 5.88
C THR A 22 -20.17 22.45 4.46
N VAL A 23 -20.59 23.58 3.87
CA VAL A 23 -21.11 23.64 2.51
C VAL A 23 -20.15 24.42 1.63
N ILE A 24 -19.69 23.79 0.54
CA ILE A 24 -18.82 24.41 -0.46
C ILE A 24 -19.68 24.72 -1.68
N ALA A 25 -19.87 26.00 -1.99
CA ALA A 25 -20.62 26.48 -3.15
C ALA A 25 -19.74 27.29 -4.10
N GLY A 26 -20.13 27.35 -5.37
CA GLY A 26 -19.42 28.09 -6.40
C GLY A 26 -19.79 27.61 -7.79
N GLU A 27 -19.26 28.25 -8.81
CA GLU A 27 -19.46 27.89 -10.22
C GLU A 27 -18.92 26.49 -10.54
N ASN A 28 -19.37 25.92 -11.67
CA ASN A 28 -18.85 24.65 -12.12
C ASN A 28 -17.37 24.79 -12.49
N ASN A 29 -16.62 23.68 -12.29
CA ASN A 29 -15.20 23.61 -12.65
C ASN A 29 -14.24 24.47 -11.78
N THR A 30 -14.65 24.88 -10.57
CA THR A 30 -13.84 25.70 -9.65
C THR A 30 -13.11 24.88 -8.56
N GLY A 31 -13.02 23.55 -8.69
CA GLY A 31 -12.31 22.71 -7.72
C GLY A 31 -13.11 22.27 -6.50
N LYS A 32 -14.43 22.51 -6.42
CA LYS A 32 -15.28 22.07 -5.29
C LYS A 32 -15.14 20.56 -4.99
N SER A 33 -15.19 19.74 -6.03
CA SER A 33 -15.05 18.29 -5.90
C SER A 33 -13.62 17.87 -5.52
N THR A 34 -12.61 18.66 -5.87
CA THR A 34 -11.22 18.44 -5.51
C THR A 34 -11.03 18.46 -3.99
N VAL A 35 -11.67 19.39 -3.29
CA VAL A 35 -11.66 19.45 -1.82
C VAL A 35 -12.22 18.16 -1.20
N GLY A 36 -13.37 17.71 -1.70
CA GLY A 36 -14.01 16.48 -1.22
C GLY A 36 -13.15 15.23 -1.48
N ARG A 37 -12.58 15.13 -2.68
CA ARG A 37 -11.69 14.00 -3.06
C ARG A 37 -10.43 13.96 -2.21
N ALA A 38 -9.73 15.08 -2.04
CA ALA A 38 -8.53 15.17 -1.22
C ALA A 38 -8.81 14.79 0.24
N LEU A 39 -9.89 15.35 0.81
CA LEU A 39 -10.30 14.98 2.17
C LEU A 39 -10.61 13.49 2.29
N PHE A 40 -11.36 12.94 1.35
CA PHE A 40 -11.76 11.53 1.35
C PHE A 40 -10.54 10.61 1.21
N ALA A 41 -9.64 10.89 0.26
CA ALA A 41 -8.44 10.08 0.04
C ALA A 41 -7.57 10.03 1.30
N VAL A 42 -7.23 11.19 1.87
CA VAL A 42 -6.39 11.26 3.07
C VAL A 42 -7.09 10.60 4.26
N PHE A 43 -8.34 10.96 4.54
CA PHE A 43 -9.07 10.40 5.68
C PHE A 43 -9.24 8.87 5.57
N ASN A 44 -9.56 8.38 4.37
CA ASN A 44 -9.74 6.95 4.11
C ASN A 44 -8.42 6.16 4.18
N SER A 45 -7.28 6.78 3.89
CA SER A 45 -5.96 6.14 4.04
C SER A 45 -5.62 5.86 5.50
N PHE A 46 -6.08 6.68 6.41
CA PHE A 46 -5.86 6.52 7.85
C PHE A 46 -6.95 5.68 8.55
N PHE A 47 -8.05 5.38 7.87
CA PHE A 47 -9.09 4.53 8.43
C PHE A 47 -8.61 3.08 8.49
N ASN A 48 -8.63 2.47 9.70
CA ASN A 48 -8.10 1.13 9.93
C ASN A 48 -6.67 0.92 9.40
N ILE A 49 -5.81 1.92 9.59
CA ILE A 49 -4.46 2.00 9.05
C ILE A 49 -3.65 0.71 9.21
N GLN A 50 -3.70 0.08 10.39
CA GLN A 50 -2.99 -1.18 10.66
C GLN A 50 -3.43 -2.29 9.69
N LYS A 51 -4.72 -2.39 9.43
CA LYS A 51 -5.24 -3.39 8.50
C LYS A 51 -4.85 -3.09 7.05
N GLN A 52 -4.81 -1.83 6.67
CA GLN A 52 -4.38 -1.43 5.33
C GLN A 52 -2.90 -1.73 5.10
N ILE A 53 -2.04 -1.40 6.07
CA ILE A 53 -0.60 -1.74 6.04
C ILE A 53 -0.39 -3.27 5.97
N GLN A 54 -1.14 -4.03 6.75
CA GLN A 54 -1.08 -5.50 6.68
C GLN A 54 -1.48 -6.04 5.31
N ASN A 55 -2.55 -5.51 4.73
CA ASN A 55 -3.02 -5.94 3.41
C ASN A 55 -2.00 -5.60 2.33
N GLU A 56 -1.44 -4.38 2.36
CA GLU A 56 -0.42 -3.94 1.41
C GLU A 56 0.83 -4.83 1.49
N ARG A 57 1.30 -5.10 2.71
CA ARG A 57 2.41 -6.03 2.94
C ARG A 57 2.08 -7.45 2.46
N ALA A 58 0.86 -7.93 2.71
CA ALA A 58 0.44 -9.26 2.29
C ALA A 58 0.41 -9.40 0.77
N GLU A 59 -0.05 -8.38 0.04
CA GLU A 59 -0.07 -8.36 -1.43
C GLU A 59 1.33 -8.55 -2.03
N ILE A 60 2.32 -7.81 -1.52
CA ILE A 60 3.71 -7.92 -2.00
C ILE A 60 4.34 -9.27 -1.62
N ILE A 61 4.03 -9.79 -0.43
CA ILE A 61 4.48 -11.13 -0.01
C ILE A 61 3.85 -12.20 -0.91
N GLU A 62 2.55 -12.11 -1.20
CA GLU A 62 1.83 -13.05 -2.07
C GLU A 62 2.46 -13.09 -3.46
N ASP A 63 2.70 -11.94 -4.08
CA ASP A 63 3.37 -11.83 -5.37
C ASP A 63 4.76 -12.50 -5.37
N THR A 64 5.49 -12.37 -4.26
CA THR A 64 6.81 -12.99 -4.10
C THR A 64 6.70 -14.49 -3.95
N LEU A 65 5.73 -14.98 -3.17
CA LEU A 65 5.45 -16.41 -3.02
C LEU A 65 5.01 -17.03 -4.35
N ASP A 66 4.16 -16.36 -5.12
CA ASP A 66 3.70 -16.83 -6.43
C ASP A 66 4.85 -17.01 -7.42
N ARG A 67 5.85 -16.14 -7.39
CA ARG A 67 7.07 -16.27 -8.22
C ARG A 67 7.87 -17.53 -7.89
N MET A 68 7.84 -18.01 -6.64
CA MET A 68 8.50 -19.28 -6.26
C MET A 68 7.90 -20.48 -6.98
N TYR A 69 6.61 -20.42 -7.38
CA TYR A 69 5.92 -21.53 -8.05
C TYR A 69 6.02 -21.49 -9.58
N ILE A 70 6.13 -20.32 -10.19
CA ILE A 70 6.11 -20.16 -11.66
C ILE A 70 7.36 -20.82 -12.30
N ASN A 71 8.48 -20.88 -11.61
CA ASN A 71 9.71 -21.44 -12.12
C ASN A 71 9.77 -22.98 -12.11
N THR A 72 8.84 -23.67 -11.44
CA THR A 72 8.96 -25.11 -11.16
C THR A 72 8.35 -26.01 -12.23
N SER A 73 7.54 -25.52 -13.18
CA SER A 73 6.84 -26.42 -14.11
C SER A 73 6.62 -25.87 -15.51
N ARG A 74 7.42 -26.32 -16.46
CA ARG A 74 7.04 -26.33 -17.89
C ARG A 74 5.90 -27.31 -18.19
N ARG A 75 5.28 -27.96 -17.20
CA ARG A 75 4.12 -28.85 -17.34
C ARG A 75 3.09 -28.60 -16.25
N THR A 76 2.08 -27.81 -16.62
CA THR A 76 0.65 -27.98 -16.30
C THR A 76 0.31 -28.66 -14.97
N PHE A 77 0.47 -28.00 -13.83
CA PHE A 77 -0.45 -28.10 -12.72
C PHE A 77 -0.38 -26.76 -11.98
N ARG A 78 -1.47 -25.99 -12.04
CA ARG A 78 -1.73 -24.92 -11.08
C ARG A 78 -1.89 -25.59 -9.73
N PHE A 79 -0.82 -25.72 -8.99
CA PHE A 79 -0.93 -25.91 -7.56
C PHE A 79 -1.49 -24.61 -6.99
N ILE A 80 -2.73 -24.66 -6.58
CA ILE A 80 -3.35 -23.62 -5.77
C ILE A 80 -2.82 -23.83 -4.35
N ALA A 81 -1.57 -23.47 -4.10
CA ALA A 81 -1.18 -23.16 -2.74
C ALA A 81 -1.96 -21.90 -2.39
N ASN A 82 -2.55 -21.86 -1.21
CA ASN A 82 -3.20 -20.65 -0.71
C ASN A 82 -2.11 -19.67 -0.27
N THR A 83 -1.34 -19.15 -1.25
CA THR A 83 -0.26 -18.18 -1.04
C THR A 83 -0.76 -16.94 -0.33
N ASN A 84 -2.00 -16.52 -0.61
CA ASN A 84 -2.69 -15.45 0.09
C ASN A 84 -2.79 -15.70 1.60
N VAL A 85 -3.17 -16.91 2.04
CA VAL A 85 -3.28 -17.23 3.47
C VAL A 85 -1.92 -17.21 4.17
N VAL A 86 -0.89 -17.70 3.48
CA VAL A 86 0.49 -17.64 3.97
C VAL A 86 0.98 -16.20 4.05
N ALA A 87 0.74 -15.41 3.01
CA ALA A 87 1.09 -13.99 2.98
C ALA A 87 0.39 -13.19 4.09
N GLU A 88 -0.91 -13.39 4.29
CA GLU A 88 -1.66 -12.76 5.40
C GLU A 88 -1.12 -13.19 6.78
N THR A 89 -0.75 -14.46 6.94
CA THR A 89 -0.16 -14.98 8.18
C THR A 89 1.16 -14.30 8.50
N ILE A 90 2.02 -14.13 7.50
CA ILE A 90 3.33 -13.47 7.64
C ILE A 90 3.14 -11.96 7.89
N ALA A 91 2.28 -11.30 7.11
CA ALA A 91 2.00 -9.87 7.21
C ALA A 91 1.35 -9.47 8.55
N SER A 92 0.62 -10.39 9.20
CA SER A 92 0.00 -10.15 10.51
C SER A 92 1.00 -10.14 11.67
N ASN A 93 2.17 -10.76 11.51
CA ASN A 93 3.21 -10.84 12.52
C ASN A 93 4.63 -10.70 11.93
N PRO A 94 4.95 -9.60 11.24
CA PRO A 94 6.20 -9.45 10.49
C PRO A 94 7.44 -9.55 11.40
N GLU A 95 7.35 -9.08 12.64
CA GLU A 95 8.45 -9.11 13.62
C GLU A 95 8.95 -10.53 13.91
N LYS A 96 8.03 -11.51 13.94
CA LYS A 96 8.38 -12.91 14.16
C LYS A 96 9.28 -13.45 13.06
N TYR A 97 9.04 -13.06 11.82
CA TYR A 97 9.77 -13.54 10.64
C TYR A 97 11.02 -12.70 10.37
N ARG A 98 11.02 -11.42 10.69
CA ARG A 98 12.15 -10.50 10.57
C ARG A 98 13.37 -10.97 11.37
N SER A 99 13.17 -11.60 12.52
CA SER A 99 14.25 -12.13 13.36
C SER A 99 14.90 -13.42 12.84
N MET A 100 14.36 -14.03 11.79
CA MET A 100 14.85 -15.29 11.22
C MET A 100 15.97 -15.03 10.22
N ASN A 101 16.99 -15.90 10.19
CA ASN A 101 17.93 -15.91 9.09
C ASN A 101 17.31 -16.55 7.84
N SER A 102 17.96 -16.40 6.68
CA SER A 102 17.41 -16.87 5.38
C SER A 102 17.06 -18.36 5.38
N SER A 103 17.85 -19.21 6.03
CA SER A 103 17.55 -20.66 6.09
C SER A 103 16.31 -20.94 6.94
N MET A 104 16.22 -20.33 8.13
CA MET A 104 15.06 -20.48 9.01
C MET A 104 13.78 -19.91 8.38
N LEU A 105 13.90 -18.77 7.68
CA LEU A 105 12.79 -18.15 6.97
C LEU A 105 12.29 -19.07 5.84
N LYS A 106 13.21 -19.64 5.05
CA LYS A 106 12.92 -20.63 4.01
C LYS A 106 12.14 -21.82 4.58
N ASP A 107 12.70 -22.48 5.60
CA ASP A 107 12.08 -23.66 6.21
C ASP A 107 10.68 -23.34 6.75
N LYS A 108 10.51 -22.16 7.37
CA LYS A 108 9.22 -21.74 7.92
C LYS A 108 8.18 -21.42 6.86
N ILE A 109 8.59 -20.81 5.75
CA ILE A 109 7.70 -20.54 4.63
C ILE A 109 7.24 -21.86 4.00
N PHE A 110 8.15 -22.81 3.83
CA PHE A 110 7.80 -24.11 3.29
C PHE A 110 6.83 -24.87 4.19
N GLU A 111 7.05 -24.86 5.51
CA GLU A 111 6.11 -25.41 6.47
C GLU A 111 4.71 -24.78 6.33
N LEU A 112 4.62 -23.46 6.21
CA LEU A 112 3.35 -22.76 6.05
C LEU A 112 2.66 -23.10 4.73
N LEU A 113 3.41 -23.20 3.64
CA LEU A 113 2.90 -23.58 2.33
C LEU A 113 2.38 -25.01 2.32
N GLU A 114 3.10 -25.96 2.92
CA GLU A 114 2.65 -27.36 3.07
C GLU A 114 1.39 -27.47 3.93
N GLN A 115 1.30 -26.75 5.02
CA GLN A 115 0.12 -26.73 5.89
C GLN A 115 -1.14 -26.18 5.21
N ASN A 116 -0.97 -25.27 4.24
CA ASN A 116 -2.07 -24.61 3.54
C ASN A 116 -2.30 -25.14 2.11
N SER A 117 -1.49 -26.08 1.64
CA SER A 117 -1.70 -26.78 0.38
C SER A 117 -2.33 -28.17 0.65
N GLY A 118 -3.37 -28.52 -0.12
CA GLY A 118 -4.09 -29.79 0.05
C GLY A 118 -3.33 -31.04 -0.42
N GLU A 119 -2.14 -30.91 -1.03
CA GLU A 119 -1.33 -32.01 -1.58
C GLU A 119 0.17 -31.66 -1.53
N ASN A 120 1.04 -32.67 -1.73
CA ASN A 120 2.50 -32.51 -1.72
C ASN A 120 2.97 -31.40 -2.67
N VAL A 121 3.46 -30.31 -2.10
CA VAL A 121 4.09 -29.22 -2.84
C VAL A 121 5.45 -29.67 -3.33
N GLN A 122 5.60 -29.86 -4.64
CA GLN A 122 6.92 -29.97 -5.25
C GLN A 122 7.50 -28.55 -5.44
N LEU A 123 8.46 -28.24 -4.61
CA LEU A 123 9.13 -26.95 -4.60
C LEU A 123 10.19 -26.86 -5.70
N ALA A 124 10.43 -25.64 -6.16
CA ALA A 124 11.54 -25.30 -7.06
C ALA A 124 12.90 -25.78 -6.52
N GLY A 125 13.87 -25.95 -7.40
CA GLY A 125 15.23 -26.29 -7.00
C GLY A 125 15.82 -25.26 -6.01
N GLU A 126 16.75 -25.68 -5.15
CA GLU A 126 17.31 -24.84 -4.08
C GLU A 126 17.76 -23.44 -4.55
N LYS A 127 18.32 -23.32 -5.76
CA LYS A 127 18.80 -22.06 -6.33
C LYS A 127 17.67 -21.10 -6.77
N GLU A 128 16.51 -21.62 -7.14
CA GLU A 128 15.37 -20.83 -7.62
C GLU A 128 14.58 -20.19 -6.49
N VAL A 129 14.83 -20.63 -5.25
CA VAL A 129 14.14 -20.16 -4.04
C VAL A 129 14.97 -19.11 -3.28
N GLU A 130 16.28 -19.05 -3.50
CA GLU A 130 17.17 -18.12 -2.76
C GLU A 130 16.82 -16.66 -3.00
N GLU A 131 16.59 -16.26 -4.25
CA GLU A 131 16.22 -14.88 -4.61
C GLU A 131 14.86 -14.45 -4.01
N PRO A 132 13.76 -15.21 -4.16
CA PRO A 132 12.50 -14.90 -3.49
C PRO A 132 12.59 -14.83 -1.95
N ILE A 133 13.37 -15.70 -1.30
CA ILE A 133 13.58 -15.65 0.15
C ILE A 133 14.36 -14.40 0.57
N ALA A 134 15.37 -14.00 -0.20
CA ALA A 134 16.08 -12.75 0.05
C ALA A 134 15.14 -11.55 -0.08
N HIS A 135 14.32 -11.52 -1.14
CA HIS A 135 13.32 -10.47 -1.36
C HIS A 135 12.26 -10.42 -0.24
N LEU A 136 11.78 -11.58 0.23
CA LEU A 136 10.89 -11.63 1.40
C LEU A 136 11.54 -11.04 2.64
N SER A 137 12.82 -11.31 2.88
CA SER A 137 13.55 -10.70 3.99
C SER A 137 13.61 -9.17 3.87
N GLU A 138 13.78 -8.63 2.66
CA GLU A 138 13.72 -7.18 2.39
C GLU A 138 12.33 -6.62 2.70
N ILE A 139 11.25 -7.24 2.19
CA ILE A 139 9.87 -6.83 2.43
C ILE A 139 9.54 -6.78 3.93
N LEU A 140 9.99 -7.78 4.68
CA LEU A 140 9.80 -7.83 6.13
C LEU A 140 10.49 -6.66 6.86
N ASN A 141 11.56 -6.10 6.30
CA ASN A 141 12.30 -4.96 6.85
C ASN A 141 11.76 -3.59 6.40
N ILE A 142 10.83 -3.55 5.45
CA ILE A 142 10.16 -2.31 5.05
C ILE A 142 9.36 -1.75 6.24
N SER A 143 9.48 -0.45 6.47
CA SER A 143 8.79 0.23 7.57
C SER A 143 7.29 0.36 7.31
N ASP A 144 6.48 0.45 8.37
CA ASP A 144 5.06 0.71 8.25
C ASP A 144 4.77 2.07 7.59
N SER A 145 5.67 3.05 7.73
CA SER A 145 5.53 4.35 7.06
C SER A 145 5.59 4.23 5.54
N THR A 146 6.48 3.40 5.00
CA THR A 146 6.58 3.17 3.56
C THR A 146 5.31 2.51 3.01
N PHE A 147 4.74 1.54 3.73
CA PHE A 147 3.45 0.96 3.34
C PHE A 147 2.30 1.97 3.42
N LEU A 148 2.33 2.87 4.41
CA LEU A 148 1.34 3.94 4.50
C LEU A 148 1.43 4.90 3.32
N GLU A 149 2.64 5.26 2.90
CA GLU A 149 2.88 6.08 1.70
C GLU A 149 2.26 5.40 0.47
N SER A 150 2.50 4.11 0.25
CA SER A 150 1.90 3.34 -0.85
C SER A 150 0.36 3.31 -0.78
N VAL A 151 -0.20 3.09 0.40
CA VAL A 151 -1.68 3.14 0.60
C VAL A 151 -2.23 4.51 0.24
N LEU A 152 -1.58 5.58 0.68
CA LEU A 152 -2.01 6.95 0.42
C LEU A 152 -1.92 7.29 -1.07
N GLU A 153 -0.82 6.94 -1.72
CA GLU A 153 -0.62 7.09 -3.15
C GLU A 153 -1.72 6.38 -3.96
N LYS A 154 -1.96 5.09 -3.70
CA LYS A 154 -3.06 4.33 -4.34
C LYS A 154 -4.42 5.01 -4.16
N LYS A 155 -4.70 5.58 -2.97
CA LYS A 155 -5.98 6.28 -2.71
C LYS A 155 -6.08 7.61 -3.45
N LEU A 156 -5.00 8.38 -3.48
CA LEU A 156 -4.96 9.63 -4.23
C LEU A 156 -5.08 9.37 -5.73
N SER A 157 -4.30 8.44 -6.27
CA SER A 157 -4.38 8.04 -7.68
C SER A 157 -5.78 7.61 -8.09
N ALA A 158 -6.45 6.78 -7.29
CA ALA A 158 -7.83 6.36 -7.55
C ALA A 158 -8.83 7.52 -7.54
N GLU A 159 -8.71 8.48 -6.61
CA GLU A 159 -9.62 9.63 -6.52
C GLU A 159 -9.38 10.68 -7.62
N PHE A 160 -8.14 10.81 -8.07
CA PHE A 160 -7.73 11.83 -9.03
C PHE A 160 -7.46 11.28 -10.44
N ASN A 161 -7.64 9.97 -10.68
CA ASN A 161 -7.31 9.29 -11.93
C ASN A 161 -5.83 9.56 -12.33
N ASP A 162 -4.93 9.30 -11.40
CA ASP A 162 -3.47 9.51 -11.50
C ASP A 162 -3.02 10.97 -11.74
N GLN A 163 -3.91 11.95 -11.61
CA GLN A 163 -3.64 13.36 -11.86
C GLN A 163 -3.89 14.19 -10.60
N VAL A 164 -3.07 13.97 -9.58
CA VAL A 164 -3.24 14.62 -8.27
C VAL A 164 -2.79 16.07 -8.30
N CYS A 165 -1.62 16.35 -8.86
CA CYS A 165 -1.07 17.69 -8.94
C CYS A 165 -1.79 18.58 -9.96
N ASN A 166 -1.63 19.88 -9.81
CA ASN A 166 -2.19 20.85 -10.74
C ASN A 166 -1.36 20.90 -12.04
N ILE A 167 -1.95 20.45 -13.13
CA ILE A 167 -1.29 20.42 -14.47
C ILE A 167 -0.87 21.79 -15.01
N PHE A 168 -1.32 22.88 -14.40
CA PHE A 168 -0.95 24.24 -14.79
C PHE A 168 0.15 24.83 -13.92
N SER A 169 0.73 24.06 -12.99
CA SER A 169 1.83 24.45 -12.11
C SER A 169 2.94 23.40 -12.20
N GLU A 170 4.18 23.84 -12.19
CA GLU A 170 5.37 22.98 -12.07
C GLU A 170 5.73 22.72 -10.59
N ASP A 171 4.97 23.27 -9.65
CA ASP A 171 5.20 23.10 -8.22
C ASP A 171 4.58 21.82 -7.70
N SER A 172 5.21 21.21 -6.71
CA SER A 172 4.69 20.04 -5.99
C SER A 172 3.34 20.31 -5.33
N GLY A 173 2.52 19.26 -5.20
CA GLY A 173 1.25 19.32 -4.49
C GLY A 173 1.43 19.17 -2.97
N GLU A 174 0.59 19.84 -2.19
CA GLU A 174 0.57 19.68 -0.73
C GLU A 174 -0.86 19.56 -0.21
N ILE A 175 -1.10 18.55 0.64
CA ILE A 175 -2.35 18.37 1.37
C ILE A 175 -2.04 18.36 2.86
N GLN A 176 -2.61 19.28 3.61
CA GLN A 176 -2.52 19.30 5.07
C GLN A 176 -3.89 19.08 5.70
N LEU A 177 -4.00 18.09 6.56
CA LEU A 177 -5.21 17.82 7.34
C LEU A 177 -4.93 17.95 8.84
N TRP A 178 -5.49 18.99 9.43
CA TRP A 178 -5.41 19.25 10.87
C TRP A 178 -6.62 18.66 11.60
N ILE A 179 -6.37 17.78 12.56
CA ILE A 179 -7.37 17.18 13.42
C ILE A 179 -6.97 17.50 14.86
N LYS A 180 -7.69 18.43 15.50
CA LYS A 180 -7.30 19.01 16.79
C LYS A 180 -5.89 19.62 16.73
N ASN A 181 -4.91 19.02 17.42
CA ASN A 181 -3.52 19.48 17.49
C ASN A 181 -2.58 18.69 16.57
N ASP A 182 -3.08 17.65 15.90
CA ASP A 182 -2.28 16.80 15.02
C ASP A 182 -2.44 17.25 13.57
N CYS A 183 -1.36 17.17 12.82
CA CYS A 183 -1.33 17.47 11.39
C CYS A 183 -0.83 16.27 10.59
N ILE A 184 -1.62 15.86 9.62
CA ILE A 184 -1.19 14.97 8.56
C ILE A 184 -0.74 15.87 7.40
N ASN A 185 0.52 15.78 7.01
CA ASN A 185 1.08 16.49 5.88
C ASN A 185 1.46 15.49 4.78
N VAL A 186 0.94 15.71 3.59
CA VAL A 186 1.19 14.91 2.40
C VAL A 186 1.79 15.81 1.34
N ASN A 187 3.03 15.52 0.97
CA ASN A 187 3.71 16.16 -0.15
C ASN A 187 3.62 15.21 -1.35
N ILE A 188 3.31 15.76 -2.52
CA ILE A 188 3.10 15.01 -3.74
C ILE A 188 4.03 15.61 -4.78
N ASP A 189 5.06 14.88 -5.13
CA ASP A 189 6.00 15.26 -6.17
C ASP A 189 5.48 14.85 -7.55
N ASP A 190 5.83 15.60 -8.59
CA ASP A 190 5.31 15.40 -9.95
C ASP A 190 6.05 14.26 -10.71
N GLU A 191 6.89 13.49 -10.00
CA GLU A 191 7.51 12.27 -10.53
C GLU A 191 6.54 11.09 -10.34
N GLY A 192 5.49 11.08 -11.18
CA GLY A 192 4.44 10.06 -11.22
C GLY A 192 4.84 8.73 -11.81
#